data_5cdcbdbabb5d463ed61c82ebc7fb14ce
#
_entry.id   5cdcbdbabb5d463ed61c82ebc7fb14ce
#
_cell.length_a   1.000
_cell.length_b   1.000
_cell.length_c   1.000
_cell.angle_alpha   90.00
_cell.angle_beta   90.00
_cell.angle_gamma   90.00
#
_symmetry.space_group_name_H-M   'P 1'
#
loop_
_entity.id
_entity.type
_entity.pdbx_description
1 polymer ?
#
loop_
_entity_poly.entity_id
_entity_poly.type
_entity_poly.pdbx_seq_one_letter_code
_entity_poly.pdbx_strand_id
1 'polypeptide(L)'
;VGLAGGFGTVLLGTLTGPTRALGTALDVNVGATGIGANSALLGKLGNKLNGSTSSTGSYSGGSTCARSASCNSIFDSRWKNAIAYVSPTFGGLNATVAYVANENKAMDGMAAASTSGFDTGLKYAQGPIMAAVTYNAVITNDATDLKISDLRVGGSYNFGTASVRAVFDLARADKLGGKKFTQAV
;
A
#
# COMPACT_ATOMS: atom_id res chain seq x y z
N VAL A 1 11.34 -0.39 15.29
CA VAL A 1 12.15 0.54 16.11
C VAL A 1 12.04 1.92 15.49
N GLY A 2 12.07 2.99 16.29
CA GLY A 2 11.95 4.36 15.75
C GLY A 2 12.64 5.39 16.63
N LEU A 3 12.92 6.53 16.02
CA LEU A 3 13.47 7.72 16.66
C LEU A 3 12.52 8.89 16.36
N ALA A 4 12.01 9.54 17.40
CA ALA A 4 11.11 10.69 17.27
C ALA A 4 11.70 11.93 17.95
N GLY A 5 11.44 13.11 17.38
CA GLY A 5 11.91 14.40 17.89
C GLY A 5 11.20 15.54 17.21
N GLY A 6 11.66 16.76 17.47
CA GLY A 6 11.13 17.96 16.79
C GLY A 6 11.28 17.94 15.26
N PHE A 7 12.17 17.12 14.75
CA PHE A 7 12.37 16.90 13.31
C PHE A 7 11.33 15.93 12.68
N GLY A 8 10.49 15.29 13.48
CA GLY A 8 9.59 14.24 13.02
C GLY A 8 9.96 12.87 13.57
N THR A 9 9.60 11.80 12.84
CA THR A 9 9.82 10.43 13.28
C THR A 9 10.44 9.59 12.17
N VAL A 10 11.53 8.90 12.47
CA VAL A 10 12.13 7.87 11.61
C VAL A 10 11.77 6.51 12.18
N LEU A 11 11.27 5.61 11.33
CA LEU A 11 10.83 4.26 11.68
C LEU A 11 11.60 3.23 10.87
N LEU A 12 11.91 2.09 11.50
CA LEU A 12 12.64 0.98 10.90
C LEU A 12 11.96 -0.35 11.24
N GLY A 13 11.90 -1.26 10.28
CA GLY A 13 11.42 -2.63 10.48
C GLY A 13 10.16 -2.96 9.68
N THR A 14 9.22 -3.68 10.30
CA THR A 14 7.93 -3.99 9.65
C THR A 14 6.95 -2.86 9.89
N LEU A 15 6.65 -2.11 8.83
CA LEU A 15 5.90 -0.87 8.91
C LEU A 15 4.58 -0.94 8.15
N THR A 16 3.63 -0.10 8.55
CA THR A 16 2.42 0.20 7.78
C THR A 16 2.69 1.45 6.95
N GLY A 17 2.67 1.32 5.64
CA GLY A 17 2.83 2.45 4.73
C GLY A 17 1.61 3.39 4.71
N PRO A 18 1.77 4.63 4.21
CA PRO A 18 0.70 5.61 4.16
C PRO A 18 -0.51 5.17 3.31
N THR A 19 -0.31 4.41 2.24
CA THR A 19 -1.40 3.90 1.40
C THR A 19 -2.31 2.96 2.18
N ARG A 20 -1.73 2.00 2.90
CA ARG A 20 -2.50 1.13 3.80
C ARG A 20 -3.15 1.90 4.94
N ALA A 21 -2.41 2.84 5.53
CA ALA A 21 -2.92 3.66 6.63
C ALA A 21 -4.15 4.47 6.21
N LEU A 22 -4.15 5.03 5.00
CA LEU A 22 -5.30 5.74 4.45
C LEU A 22 -6.50 4.81 4.23
N GLY A 23 -6.30 3.64 3.64
CA GLY A 23 -7.35 2.63 3.47
C GLY A 23 -8.00 2.27 4.80
N THR A 24 -7.19 1.99 5.82
CA THR A 24 -7.69 1.68 7.18
C THR A 24 -8.43 2.85 7.82
N ALA A 25 -7.93 4.08 7.66
CA ALA A 25 -8.55 5.28 8.25
C ALA A 25 -9.93 5.58 7.64
N LEU A 26 -10.14 5.22 6.39
CA LEU A 26 -11.40 5.43 5.67
C LEU A 26 -12.33 4.21 5.73
N ASP A 27 -11.86 3.10 6.28
CA ASP A 27 -12.68 1.90 6.46
C ASP A 27 -13.75 2.13 7.55
N VAL A 28 -15.00 1.87 7.21
CA VAL A 28 -16.11 1.93 8.17
C VAL A 28 -16.22 0.65 9.01
N ASN A 29 -15.62 -0.45 8.53
CA ASN A 29 -15.59 -1.75 9.18
C ASN A 29 -14.15 -2.18 9.47
N VAL A 30 -13.41 -1.36 10.20
CA VAL A 30 -12.01 -1.61 10.55
C VAL A 30 -11.85 -2.99 11.20
N GLY A 31 -11.02 -3.83 10.58
CA GLY A 31 -10.79 -5.20 11.04
C GLY A 31 -11.81 -6.22 10.54
N ALA A 32 -12.79 -5.83 9.73
CA ALA A 32 -13.66 -6.78 9.05
C ALA A 32 -12.85 -7.63 8.06
N THR A 33 -13.32 -8.86 7.88
CA THR A 33 -12.81 -9.79 6.88
C THR A 33 -13.82 -9.97 5.77
N GLY A 34 -13.34 -10.30 4.58
CA GLY A 34 -14.21 -10.57 3.47
C GLY A 34 -14.69 -9.31 2.74
N ILE A 35 -15.87 -9.37 2.18
CA ILE A 35 -16.43 -8.33 1.31
C ILE A 35 -16.69 -7.01 2.04
N GLY A 36 -16.77 -7.03 3.36
CA GLY A 36 -16.99 -5.85 4.19
C GLY A 36 -15.75 -5.00 4.44
N ALA A 37 -14.58 -5.47 4.04
CA ALA A 37 -13.33 -4.73 4.24
C ALA A 37 -12.98 -3.87 3.01
N ASN A 38 -12.50 -2.66 3.20
CA ASN A 38 -12.02 -1.81 2.11
C ASN A 38 -10.92 -2.50 1.29
N SER A 39 -10.04 -3.25 1.93
CA SER A 39 -8.98 -4.03 1.27
C SER A 39 -9.52 -5.13 0.34
N ALA A 40 -10.81 -5.45 0.40
CA ALA A 40 -11.45 -6.34 -0.55
C ALA A 40 -11.72 -5.67 -1.92
N LEU A 41 -11.76 -4.35 -1.96
CA LEU A 41 -12.05 -3.55 -3.16
C LEU A 41 -10.82 -2.78 -3.64
N LEU A 42 -10.13 -2.08 -2.72
CA LEU A 42 -9.03 -1.17 -3.03
C LEU A 42 -7.75 -1.92 -3.44
N GLY A 43 -7.01 -1.36 -4.38
CA GLY A 43 -5.70 -1.86 -4.82
C GLY A 43 -5.74 -3.24 -5.49
N LYS A 44 -6.88 -3.71 -5.91
CA LYS A 44 -7.04 -5.02 -6.59
C LYS A 44 -6.79 -4.87 -8.07
N LEU A 45 -5.74 -5.48 -8.57
CA LEU A 45 -5.47 -5.59 -10.01
C LEU A 45 -6.19 -6.79 -10.67
N GLY A 46 -7.16 -7.37 -9.99
CA GLY A 46 -7.94 -8.51 -10.45
C GLY A 46 -7.09 -9.79 -10.61
N ASN A 47 -7.59 -10.75 -11.40
CA ASN A 47 -6.89 -12.01 -11.71
C ASN A 47 -5.60 -11.84 -12.52
N LYS A 48 -5.22 -10.65 -12.83
CA LYS A 48 -4.18 -10.34 -13.80
C LYS A 48 -2.77 -10.46 -13.22
N LEU A 49 -2.64 -10.44 -11.89
CA LEU A 49 -1.38 -10.72 -11.17
C LEU A 49 -1.19 -12.23 -10.88
N ASN A 50 -1.96 -13.07 -11.54
CA ASN A 50 -1.94 -14.50 -11.38
C ASN A 50 -0.72 -15.10 -12.08
N GLY A 51 0.38 -15.29 -11.38
CA GLY A 51 1.55 -15.87 -12.00
C GLY A 51 2.73 -16.17 -11.09
N SER A 52 2.70 -15.78 -9.83
CA SER A 52 3.80 -16.09 -8.91
C SER A 52 3.30 -16.85 -7.69
N THR A 53 3.57 -18.14 -7.69
CA THR A 53 3.40 -19.05 -6.53
C THR A 53 4.57 -18.94 -5.55
N SER A 54 5.11 -17.77 -5.32
CA SER A 54 6.18 -17.61 -4.33
C SER A 54 5.61 -17.52 -2.94
N SER A 55 5.74 -18.58 -2.19
CA SER A 55 5.33 -18.73 -0.79
C SER A 55 6.26 -18.04 0.21
N THR A 56 7.21 -17.26 -0.24
CA THR A 56 8.20 -16.60 0.61
C THR A 56 7.95 -15.09 0.66
N GLY A 57 7.03 -14.72 1.47
CA GLY A 57 6.93 -13.56 2.32
C GLY A 57 7.43 -12.22 1.88
N SER A 58 7.08 -11.72 0.72
CA SER A 58 7.09 -10.29 0.39
C SER A 58 6.39 -10.18 -0.93
N TYR A 59 5.29 -9.53 -1.10
CA TYR A 59 4.57 -9.44 -2.37
C TYR A 59 4.28 -10.76 -3.09
N SER A 60 3.93 -11.81 -2.39
CA SER A 60 3.29 -12.95 -3.04
C SER A 60 1.88 -12.57 -3.49
N GLY A 61 1.80 -11.71 -4.50
CA GLY A 61 0.59 -11.45 -5.26
C GLY A 61 0.20 -12.63 -6.14
N GLY A 62 0.76 -13.80 -5.88
CA GLY A 62 0.63 -15.00 -6.69
C GLY A 62 -0.40 -15.98 -6.23
N SER A 63 -1.26 -15.64 -5.32
CA SER A 63 -2.38 -16.51 -5.02
C SER A 63 -3.59 -16.14 -5.89
N THR A 64 -4.30 -17.14 -6.36
CA THR A 64 -5.60 -17.13 -7.05
C THR A 64 -6.68 -16.31 -6.33
N CYS A 65 -6.37 -15.08 -6.01
CA CYS A 65 -7.21 -14.16 -5.24
C CYS A 65 -8.27 -13.45 -6.06
N ALA A 66 -8.61 -14.02 -7.19
CA ALA A 66 -9.52 -13.42 -8.14
C ALA A 66 -10.90 -13.07 -7.59
N ARG A 67 -11.33 -13.74 -6.57
CA ARG A 67 -12.66 -13.56 -5.98
C ARG A 67 -12.73 -13.95 -4.50
N SER A 68 -11.62 -14.26 -3.86
CA SER A 68 -11.62 -14.59 -2.45
C SER A 68 -11.48 -13.33 -1.61
N ALA A 69 -12.45 -13.11 -0.76
CA ALA A 69 -12.48 -12.03 0.22
C ALA A 69 -11.31 -12.05 1.23
N SER A 70 -10.56 -13.14 1.26
CA SER A 70 -9.41 -13.33 2.15
C SER A 70 -8.09 -12.83 1.61
N CYS A 71 -8.04 -12.31 0.37
CA CYS A 71 -6.83 -11.78 -0.19
C CYS A 71 -6.72 -10.27 0.01
N ASN A 72 -5.79 -9.88 0.83
CA ASN A 72 -5.46 -8.47 0.97
C ASN A 72 -4.92 -7.92 -0.36
N SER A 73 -5.23 -6.66 -0.63
CA SER A 73 -4.58 -5.92 -1.69
C SER A 73 -3.06 -5.94 -1.49
N ILE A 74 -2.32 -5.95 -2.58
CA ILE A 74 -0.87 -5.84 -2.57
C ILE A 74 -0.42 -4.57 -1.82
N PHE A 75 -1.18 -3.49 -1.97
CA PHE A 75 -0.90 -2.17 -1.39
C PHE A 75 -1.39 -2.04 0.06
N ASP A 76 -2.20 -3.00 0.54
CA ASP A 76 -2.69 -3.06 1.92
C ASP A 76 -1.87 -4.03 2.79
N SER A 77 -0.70 -4.44 2.32
CA SER A 77 0.25 -5.27 3.08
C SER A 77 1.15 -4.43 3.97
N ARG A 78 1.70 -5.04 5.02
CA ARG A 78 2.78 -4.44 5.81
C ARG A 78 4.10 -4.63 5.09
N TRP A 79 4.91 -3.59 5.09
CA TRP A 79 6.23 -3.57 4.50
C TRP A 79 7.26 -4.10 5.49
N LYS A 80 7.95 -5.17 5.14
CA LYS A 80 9.10 -5.69 5.90
C LYS A 80 10.37 -5.01 5.41
N ASN A 81 11.39 -4.92 6.28
CA ASN A 81 12.68 -4.30 5.99
C ASN A 81 12.52 -2.87 5.43
N ALA A 82 11.63 -2.12 6.05
CA ALA A 82 11.28 -0.78 5.62
C ALA A 82 11.95 0.26 6.50
N ILE A 83 12.26 1.39 5.88
CA ILE A 83 12.56 2.66 6.54
C ILE A 83 11.47 3.66 6.17
N ALA A 84 10.98 4.41 7.14
CA ALA A 84 10.02 5.46 6.89
C ALA A 84 10.36 6.72 7.68
N TYR A 85 10.05 7.85 7.08
CA TYR A 85 10.08 9.15 7.73
C TYR A 85 8.68 9.75 7.75
N VAL A 86 8.28 10.22 8.91
CA VAL A 86 7.01 10.92 9.13
C VAL A 86 7.34 12.34 9.57
N SER A 87 6.90 13.33 8.82
CA SER A 87 7.13 14.72 9.14
C SER A 87 6.41 15.15 10.44
N PRO A 88 6.87 16.21 11.10
CA PRO A 88 6.03 16.91 12.05
C PRO A 88 4.73 17.38 11.38
N THR A 89 3.71 17.61 12.19
CA THR A 89 2.44 18.16 11.70
C THR A 89 2.49 19.67 11.71
N PHE A 90 2.28 20.29 10.55
CA PHE A 90 2.25 21.72 10.36
C PHE A 90 0.85 22.16 9.91
N GLY A 91 0.11 22.87 10.75
CA GLY A 91 -1.24 23.33 10.40
C GLY A 91 -2.20 22.22 10.00
N GLY A 92 -2.08 21.05 10.62
CA GLY A 92 -2.85 19.85 10.26
C GLY A 92 -2.28 19.02 9.11
N LEU A 93 -1.22 19.48 8.43
CA LEU A 93 -0.58 18.80 7.34
C LEU A 93 0.58 17.93 7.82
N ASN A 94 0.65 16.69 7.35
CA ASN A 94 1.69 15.72 7.67
C ASN A 94 2.07 14.94 6.41
N ALA A 95 3.36 14.70 6.21
CA ALA A 95 3.89 13.91 5.11
C ALA A 95 4.56 12.63 5.63
N THR A 96 4.44 11.55 4.89
CA THR A 96 5.10 10.28 5.17
C THR A 96 5.77 9.77 3.90
N VAL A 97 7.01 9.31 4.03
CA VAL A 97 7.74 8.62 2.96
C VAL A 97 8.30 7.33 3.53
N ALA A 98 8.03 6.21 2.87
CA ALA A 98 8.57 4.91 3.24
C ALA A 98 9.29 4.27 2.04
N TYR A 99 10.42 3.66 2.30
CA TYR A 99 11.19 2.88 1.34
C TYR A 99 11.36 1.46 1.85
N VAL A 100 11.28 0.51 0.94
CA VAL A 100 11.43 -0.91 1.22
C VAL A 100 12.52 -1.48 0.34
N ALA A 101 13.53 -2.04 0.97
CA ALA A 101 14.54 -2.84 0.31
C ALA A 101 14.25 -4.31 0.62
N ASN A 102 13.82 -5.05 -0.38
CA ASN A 102 13.70 -6.49 -0.25
C ASN A 102 14.90 -7.16 -0.93
N GLU A 103 15.80 -7.64 -0.12
CA GLU A 103 16.95 -8.40 -0.57
C GLU A 103 16.58 -9.89 -0.66
N ASN A 104 15.95 -10.30 -1.74
CA ASN A 104 15.93 -11.71 -2.11
C ASN A 104 17.27 -12.02 -2.77
N LYS A 105 18.23 -12.47 -1.98
CA LYS A 105 19.50 -12.99 -2.51
C LYS A 105 19.25 -14.31 -3.21
N ALA A 106 19.84 -14.47 -4.38
CA ALA A 106 19.86 -15.76 -5.07
C ALA A 106 20.47 -16.84 -4.15
N MET A 107 19.71 -17.87 -3.87
CA MET A 107 20.27 -19.13 -3.46
C MET A 107 20.77 -19.88 -4.68
N ASP A 108 21.86 -20.64 -4.55
CA ASP A 108 22.49 -21.43 -5.61
C ASP A 108 21.44 -22.03 -6.56
N GLY A 109 21.49 -21.62 -7.83
CA GLY A 109 20.64 -22.13 -8.89
C GLY A 109 19.27 -21.45 -9.09
N MET A 110 18.90 -20.44 -8.31
CA MET A 110 17.68 -19.67 -8.52
C MET A 110 17.99 -18.22 -8.92
N ALA A 111 17.30 -17.72 -9.93
CA ALA A 111 17.40 -16.31 -10.32
C ALA A 111 16.93 -15.43 -9.16
N ALA A 112 17.77 -14.50 -8.75
CA ALA A 112 17.41 -13.52 -7.73
C ALA A 112 16.38 -12.54 -8.29
N ALA A 113 15.19 -12.50 -7.70
CA ALA A 113 14.26 -11.43 -7.92
C ALA A 113 14.39 -10.43 -6.76
N SER A 114 14.99 -9.27 -7.00
CA SER A 114 14.98 -8.19 -6.02
C SER A 114 13.72 -7.35 -6.19
N THR A 115 13.04 -7.10 -5.10
CA THR A 115 11.86 -6.23 -5.10
C THR A 115 12.16 -5.02 -4.25
N SER A 116 11.97 -3.84 -4.81
CA SER A 116 12.05 -2.58 -4.08
C SER A 116 10.73 -1.84 -4.20
N GLY A 117 10.45 -0.99 -3.24
CA GLY A 117 9.24 -0.20 -3.28
C GLY A 117 9.32 1.06 -2.45
N PHE A 118 8.47 2.00 -2.78
CA PHE A 118 8.27 3.17 -1.96
C PHE A 118 6.79 3.46 -1.81
N ASP A 119 6.44 4.06 -0.69
CA ASP A 119 5.08 4.45 -0.35
C ASP A 119 5.14 5.85 0.26
N THR A 120 4.47 6.79 -0.35
CA THR A 120 4.47 8.19 0.07
C THR A 120 3.05 8.69 0.25
N GLY A 121 2.85 9.60 1.19
CA GLY A 121 1.54 10.15 1.46
C GLY A 121 1.61 11.54 2.06
N LEU A 122 0.63 12.33 1.70
CA LEU A 122 0.34 13.63 2.29
C LEU A 122 -1.04 13.57 2.91
N LYS A 123 -1.13 13.90 4.18
CA LYS A 123 -2.37 13.88 4.96
C LYS A 123 -2.62 15.24 5.58
N TYR A 124 -3.81 15.73 5.41
CA TYR A 124 -4.35 16.88 6.13
C TYR A 124 -5.42 16.40 7.11
N ALA A 125 -5.34 16.82 8.36
CA ALA A 125 -6.35 16.52 9.37
C ALA A 125 -6.48 17.71 10.33
N GLN A 126 -7.61 18.40 10.24
CA GLN A 126 -7.92 19.52 11.13
C GLN A 126 -9.42 19.66 11.33
N GLY A 127 -9.85 19.74 12.59
CA GLY A 127 -11.26 19.82 12.94
C GLY A 127 -12.04 18.61 12.44
N PRO A 128 -13.17 18.82 11.74
CA PRO A 128 -14.00 17.72 11.25
C PRO A 128 -13.50 17.08 9.95
N ILE A 129 -12.44 17.64 9.34
CA ILE A 129 -11.98 17.28 8.01
C ILE A 129 -10.72 16.42 8.09
N MET A 130 -10.68 15.32 7.35
CA MET A 130 -9.47 14.60 7.02
C MET A 130 -9.45 14.36 5.52
N ALA A 131 -8.32 14.65 4.87
CA ALA A 131 -8.07 14.36 3.46
C ALA A 131 -6.64 13.85 3.31
N ALA A 132 -6.42 12.92 2.39
CA ALA A 132 -5.09 12.43 2.09
C ALA A 132 -4.97 11.96 0.65
N VAL A 133 -3.75 12.04 0.15
CA VAL A 133 -3.32 11.44 -1.10
C VAL A 133 -2.09 10.59 -0.83
N THR A 134 -2.06 9.39 -1.41
CA THR A 134 -0.93 8.47 -1.27
C THR A 134 -0.56 7.90 -2.62
N TYR A 135 0.73 7.62 -2.78
CA TYR A 135 1.26 6.94 -3.94
C TYR A 135 2.22 5.85 -3.51
N ASN A 136 1.95 4.65 -3.97
CA ASN A 136 2.73 3.46 -3.71
C ASN A 136 3.25 2.90 -5.03
N ALA A 137 4.50 2.48 -5.07
CA ALA A 137 5.07 1.80 -6.23
C ALA A 137 6.00 0.68 -5.79
N VAL A 138 5.89 -0.45 -6.49
CA VAL A 138 6.69 -1.65 -6.30
C VAL A 138 7.30 -2.04 -7.64
N ILE A 139 8.59 -2.28 -7.62
CA ILE A 139 9.38 -2.67 -8.78
C ILE A 139 10.02 -4.00 -8.47
N THR A 140 9.76 -5.00 -9.30
CA THR A 140 10.40 -6.30 -9.22
C THR A 140 11.43 -6.38 -10.33
N ASN A 141 12.70 -6.48 -9.94
CA ASN A 141 13.82 -6.65 -10.86
C ASN A 141 14.03 -8.16 -11.07
N ASP A 142 13.18 -8.76 -11.86
CA ASP A 142 13.32 -10.11 -12.39
C ASP A 142 13.25 -10.05 -13.92
N ALA A 143 13.21 -11.21 -14.56
CA ALA A 143 13.10 -11.29 -16.03
C ALA A 143 11.82 -10.60 -16.58
N THR A 144 10.87 -10.24 -15.74
CA THR A 144 9.60 -9.60 -16.12
C THR A 144 9.61 -8.09 -15.94
N ASP A 145 10.55 -7.53 -15.17
CA ASP A 145 10.60 -6.09 -14.82
C ASP A 145 9.21 -5.54 -14.45
N LEU A 146 8.45 -6.27 -13.66
CA LEU A 146 7.10 -5.90 -13.29
C LEU A 146 7.10 -4.66 -12.40
N LYS A 147 6.40 -3.64 -12.84
CA LYS A 147 6.13 -2.44 -12.04
C LYS A 147 4.64 -2.34 -11.74
N ILE A 148 4.32 -2.25 -10.46
CA ILE A 148 2.96 -2.01 -9.99
C ILE A 148 2.93 -0.72 -9.20
N SER A 149 1.85 0.04 -9.33
CA SER A 149 1.68 1.30 -8.61
C SER A 149 0.22 1.53 -8.25
N ASP A 150 0.00 2.28 -7.20
CA ASP A 150 -1.31 2.65 -6.68
C ASP A 150 -1.33 4.13 -6.30
N LEU A 151 -2.31 4.85 -6.79
CA LEU A 151 -2.63 6.22 -6.39
C LEU A 151 -3.96 6.17 -5.66
N ARG A 152 -3.95 6.52 -4.39
CA ARG A 152 -5.15 6.55 -3.55
C ARG A 152 -5.40 7.95 -3.04
N VAL A 153 -6.62 8.44 -3.23
CA VAL A 153 -7.06 9.73 -2.72
C VAL A 153 -8.31 9.49 -1.90
N GLY A 154 -8.37 10.09 -0.74
CA GLY A 154 -9.56 9.92 0.08
C GLY A 154 -9.70 10.95 1.19
N GLY A 155 -10.88 10.98 1.77
CA GLY A 155 -11.16 11.89 2.85
C GLY A 155 -12.41 11.53 3.62
N SER A 156 -12.57 12.22 4.75
CA SER A 156 -13.75 12.11 5.61
C SER A 156 -14.17 13.45 6.16
N TYR A 157 -15.46 13.57 6.41
CA TYR A 157 -16.03 14.68 7.13
C TYR A 157 -16.88 14.16 8.29
N ASN A 158 -16.64 14.70 9.48
CA ASN A 158 -17.36 14.34 10.69
C ASN A 158 -18.36 15.43 11.06
N PHE A 159 -19.65 15.10 11.02
CA PHE A 159 -20.75 16.01 11.37
C PHE A 159 -21.06 16.00 12.89
N GLY A 160 -20.29 15.26 13.69
CA GLY A 160 -20.55 15.03 15.11
C GLY A 160 -21.33 13.75 15.35
N THR A 161 -22.56 13.66 14.88
CA THR A 161 -23.43 12.47 15.02
C THR A 161 -23.25 11.45 13.90
N ALA A 162 -22.69 11.86 12.79
CA ALA A 162 -22.44 11.00 11.60
C ALA A 162 -21.12 11.38 10.95
N SER A 163 -20.55 10.49 10.17
CA SER A 163 -19.39 10.76 9.33
C SER A 163 -19.60 10.22 7.92
N VAL A 164 -19.12 10.97 6.93
CA VAL A 164 -19.04 10.53 5.54
C VAL A 164 -17.59 10.29 5.18
N ARG A 165 -17.30 9.20 4.48
CA ARG A 165 -15.97 8.84 4.03
C ARG A 165 -16.03 8.47 2.55
N ALA A 166 -15.01 8.87 1.81
CA ALA A 166 -14.87 8.54 0.40
C ALA A 166 -13.41 8.23 0.10
N VAL A 167 -13.19 7.27 -0.77
CA VAL A 167 -11.87 6.90 -1.27
C VAL A 167 -11.97 6.60 -2.76
N PHE A 168 -10.98 7.06 -3.50
CA PHE A 168 -10.74 6.73 -4.89
C PHE A 168 -9.37 6.06 -4.99
N ASP A 169 -9.31 4.96 -5.72
CA ASP A 169 -8.13 4.12 -5.85
C ASP A 169 -7.86 3.86 -7.34
N LEU A 170 -6.61 4.05 -7.75
CA LEU A 170 -6.15 3.82 -9.11
C LEU A 170 -4.90 2.95 -9.11
N ALA A 171 -5.10 1.65 -9.23
CA ALA A 171 -4.03 0.67 -9.31
C ALA A 171 -3.62 0.40 -10.76
N ARG A 172 -2.33 0.28 -11.01
CA ARG A 172 -1.72 0.02 -12.32
C ARG A 172 -0.68 -1.08 -12.21
N ALA A 173 -0.60 -1.92 -13.24
CA ALA A 173 0.49 -2.86 -13.44
C ALA A 173 1.04 -2.72 -14.85
N ASP A 174 2.32 -2.46 -14.95
CA ASP A 174 3.04 -2.38 -16.23
C ASP A 174 3.82 -3.68 -16.45
N LYS A 175 3.92 -4.09 -17.72
CA LYS A 175 4.69 -5.27 -18.19
C LYS A 175 4.19 -6.64 -17.70
N LEU A 176 3.01 -6.75 -17.12
CA LEU A 176 2.43 -8.04 -16.77
C LEU A 176 2.01 -8.80 -18.03
N GLY A 177 2.77 -9.82 -18.40
CA GLY A 177 2.56 -10.54 -19.67
C GLY A 177 2.66 -9.64 -20.92
N GLY A 178 3.50 -8.60 -20.87
CA GLY A 178 3.69 -7.64 -21.96
C GLY A 178 2.56 -6.60 -22.13
N LYS A 179 1.63 -6.53 -21.21
CA LYS A 179 0.47 -5.63 -21.24
C LYS A 179 0.41 -4.71 -20.02
N LYS A 180 -0.23 -3.57 -20.20
CA LYS A 180 -0.57 -2.64 -19.10
C LYS A 180 -1.98 -2.93 -18.61
N PHE A 181 -2.15 -2.92 -17.29
CA PHE A 181 -3.44 -3.04 -16.63
C PHE A 181 -3.67 -1.84 -15.74
N THR A 182 -4.92 -1.38 -15.73
CA THR A 182 -5.37 -0.27 -14.86
C THR A 182 -6.70 -0.65 -14.28
N GLN A 183 -6.87 -0.42 -12.98
CA GLN A 183 -8.13 -0.58 -12.26
C GLN A 183 -8.39 0.69 -11.47
N ALA A 184 -9.59 1.22 -11.57
CA ALA A 184 -10.10 2.33 -10.76
C ALA A 184 -11.29 1.85 -9.93
N VAL A 185 -11.35 2.28 -8.68
CA VAL A 185 -12.45 1.99 -7.73
C VAL A 185 -12.82 3.26 -6.99
#